data_afef0555bd3c819dcd6e3fb3855620c3
#
_entry.id   afef0555bd3c819dcd6e3fb3855620c3
#
_cell.length_a   1.000
_cell.length_b   1.000
_cell.length_c   1.000
_cell.angle_alpha   90.00
_cell.angle_beta   90.00
_cell.angle_gamma   90.00
#
_symmetry.space_group_name_H-M   'P 1'
#
loop_
_entity.id
_entity.type
_entity.pdbx_description
1 polymer ?
#
loop_
_entity_poly.entity_id
_entity_poly.type
_entity_poly.pdbx_seq_one_letter_code
_entity_poly.pdbx_strand_id
1 'polypeptide(L)'
;MKVLLLLLIILTGYSDLSAQDSTLVTIKAGNRVKDVLPTPDIYYYPQFTNGKVFLRDGSRAGAKMNYTRLYDQMLFIDPKGDTLALADEKTIKFITVEKDTLYYDEGYVRLFANYGDVKLAEKQIWVVADVRKIGTYGTPKGTVAITSLSNLEDASGRAKSYDFLINEDIIIKKETQYFFGDEYNHFVRAGKKKLLLLFPKDQLSIENYLKENKVDFDKKDDIEKLAQFLVQLH
;
A
#
# COMPACT_ATOMS: atom_id res chain seq x y z
N MET A 1 -6.22 -51.53 -43.85
CA MET A 1 -6.74 -50.21 -43.57
C MET A 1 -6.47 -49.91 -42.10
N LYS A 2 -5.46 -49.09 -41.80
CA LYS A 2 -5.15 -48.64 -40.44
C LYS A 2 -5.65 -47.19 -40.31
N VAL A 3 -6.67 -47.00 -39.45
CA VAL A 3 -7.22 -45.70 -39.15
C VAL A 3 -6.31 -45.07 -38.08
N LEU A 4 -5.62 -43.98 -38.42
CA LEU A 4 -4.78 -43.22 -37.55
C LEU A 4 -5.66 -42.17 -36.84
N LEU A 5 -5.93 -42.35 -35.54
CA LEU A 5 -6.71 -41.43 -34.71
C LEU A 5 -5.77 -40.32 -34.23
N LEU A 6 -5.90 -39.15 -34.81
CA LEU A 6 -5.13 -37.93 -34.40
C LEU A 6 -5.83 -37.31 -33.18
N LEU A 7 -5.23 -37.48 -32.01
CA LEU A 7 -5.71 -36.87 -30.77
C LEU A 7 -5.20 -35.42 -30.68
N LEU A 8 -6.08 -34.45 -30.97
CA LEU A 8 -5.78 -33.05 -30.88
C LEU A 8 -5.91 -32.62 -29.41
N ILE A 9 -4.78 -32.50 -28.71
CA ILE A 9 -4.76 -31.94 -27.33
C ILE A 9 -4.84 -30.41 -27.43
N ILE A 10 -6.01 -29.88 -27.16
CA ILE A 10 -6.19 -28.42 -26.99
C ILE A 10 -5.68 -28.05 -25.58
N LEU A 11 -4.46 -27.49 -25.50
CA LEU A 11 -3.97 -26.84 -24.30
C LEU A 11 -4.72 -25.52 -24.18
N THR A 12 -5.81 -25.49 -23.41
CA THR A 12 -6.43 -24.26 -22.95
C THR A 12 -5.55 -23.69 -21.84
N GLY A 13 -4.72 -22.71 -22.19
CA GLY A 13 -4.03 -21.89 -21.21
C GLY A 13 -5.06 -21.13 -20.37
N TYR A 14 -5.25 -21.53 -19.13
CA TYR A 14 -5.95 -20.72 -18.15
C TYR A 14 -5.06 -19.54 -17.81
N SER A 15 -5.33 -18.40 -18.46
CA SER A 15 -4.82 -17.11 -17.96
C SER A 15 -5.63 -16.79 -16.71
N ASP A 16 -5.02 -16.97 -15.54
CA ASP A 16 -5.54 -16.40 -14.30
C ASP A 16 -5.54 -14.86 -14.47
N LEU A 17 -6.67 -14.32 -14.92
CA LEU A 17 -6.96 -12.91 -14.77
C LEU A 17 -7.13 -12.67 -13.27
N SER A 18 -6.05 -12.33 -12.58
CA SER A 18 -6.12 -11.71 -11.26
C SER A 18 -6.78 -10.35 -11.43
N ALA A 19 -8.11 -10.32 -11.48
CA ALA A 19 -8.87 -9.11 -11.30
C ALA A 19 -8.52 -8.60 -9.92
N GLN A 20 -7.88 -7.42 -9.87
CA GLN A 20 -7.64 -6.70 -8.62
C GLN A 20 -9.03 -6.28 -8.12
N ASP A 21 -9.61 -7.12 -7.23
CA ASP A 21 -10.95 -6.95 -6.69
C ASP A 21 -10.93 -5.73 -5.76
N SER A 22 -11.18 -4.56 -6.33
CA SER A 22 -11.30 -3.31 -5.57
C SER A 22 -12.66 -3.30 -4.89
N THR A 23 -12.75 -3.94 -3.73
CA THR A 23 -13.96 -3.93 -2.91
C THR A 23 -14.29 -2.48 -2.53
N LEU A 24 -15.39 -1.96 -3.08
CA LEU A 24 -15.95 -0.66 -2.71
C LEU A 24 -16.84 -0.83 -1.48
N VAL A 25 -16.60 -0.03 -0.45
CA VAL A 25 -17.39 -0.02 0.77
C VAL A 25 -18.02 1.36 0.96
N THR A 26 -19.33 1.40 1.16
CA THR A 26 -20.02 2.65 1.49
C THR A 26 -20.10 2.80 3.00
N ILE A 27 -19.58 3.90 3.52
CA ILE A 27 -19.73 4.30 4.91
C ILE A 27 -20.78 5.40 4.97
N LYS A 28 -21.85 5.18 5.72
CA LYS A 28 -22.92 6.14 5.90
C LYS A 28 -22.55 7.21 6.93
N ALA A 29 -23.02 8.44 6.71
CA ALA A 29 -22.93 9.50 7.72
C ALA A 29 -23.43 9.01 9.09
N GLY A 30 -22.78 9.44 10.15
CA GLY A 30 -23.07 9.01 11.51
C GLY A 30 -22.40 7.67 11.93
N ASN A 31 -21.71 6.98 11.02
CA ASN A 31 -20.95 5.80 11.36
C ASN A 31 -19.45 6.10 11.46
N ARG A 32 -18.74 5.24 12.21
CA ARG A 32 -17.27 5.22 12.24
C ARG A 32 -16.77 4.19 11.24
N VAL A 33 -15.72 4.51 10.50
CA VAL A 33 -15.16 3.60 9.49
C VAL A 33 -14.76 2.26 10.11
N LYS A 34 -14.14 2.28 11.29
CA LYS A 34 -13.70 1.07 12.00
C LYS A 34 -14.85 0.14 12.41
N ASP A 35 -16.06 0.66 12.60
CA ASP A 35 -17.23 -0.13 13.01
C ASP A 35 -17.91 -0.81 11.81
N VAL A 36 -17.64 -0.33 10.59
CA VAL A 36 -18.18 -0.87 9.34
C VAL A 36 -17.24 -1.89 8.71
N LEU A 37 -15.93 -1.68 8.80
CA LEU A 37 -14.95 -2.58 8.22
C LEU A 37 -14.67 -3.79 9.14
N PRO A 38 -14.62 -5.00 8.59
CA PRO A 38 -14.20 -6.18 9.36
C PRO A 38 -12.72 -6.07 9.76
N THR A 39 -12.36 -6.64 10.89
CA THR A 39 -10.99 -6.62 11.44
C THR A 39 -9.88 -6.99 10.43
N PRO A 40 -10.04 -8.02 9.56
CA PRO A 40 -9.03 -8.35 8.54
C PRO A 40 -8.83 -7.28 7.47
N ASP A 41 -9.78 -6.37 7.30
CA ASP A 41 -9.65 -5.24 6.38
C ASP A 41 -9.00 -4.01 7.02
N ILE A 42 -9.10 -3.89 8.35
CA ILE A 42 -8.45 -2.83 9.12
C ILE A 42 -6.97 -3.12 9.31
N TYR A 43 -6.64 -4.35 9.72
CA TYR A 43 -5.28 -4.74 10.07
C TYR A 43 -4.62 -5.59 8.99
N TYR A 44 -3.28 -5.47 8.88
CA TYR A 44 -2.50 -6.24 7.92
C TYR A 44 -2.30 -7.69 8.39
N TYR A 45 -1.94 -7.87 9.67
CA TYR A 45 -1.78 -9.19 10.27
C TYR A 45 -3.08 -9.63 10.96
N PRO A 46 -3.40 -10.93 10.96
CA PRO A 46 -4.62 -11.45 11.60
C PRO A 46 -4.73 -11.08 13.09
N GLN A 47 -3.59 -10.91 13.74
CA GLN A 47 -3.49 -10.52 15.16
C GLN A 47 -2.22 -9.73 15.41
N PHE A 48 -2.14 -9.05 16.56
CA PHE A 48 -0.89 -8.45 17.00
C PHE A 48 0.15 -9.55 17.26
N THR A 49 1.28 -9.47 16.57
CA THR A 49 2.34 -10.47 16.59
C THR A 49 3.69 -9.86 16.91
N ASN A 50 4.65 -10.68 17.30
CA ASN A 50 5.96 -10.20 17.73
C ASN A 50 6.67 -9.45 16.60
N GLY A 51 7.06 -8.23 16.89
CA GLY A 51 7.81 -7.36 16.00
C GLY A 51 8.99 -6.71 16.72
N LYS A 52 9.91 -6.16 15.93
CA LYS A 52 11.08 -5.40 16.42
C LYS A 52 11.21 -4.12 15.62
N VAL A 53 11.39 -3.02 16.31
CA VAL A 53 11.75 -1.72 15.74
C VAL A 53 13.26 -1.57 15.86
N PHE A 54 13.92 -1.24 14.75
CA PHE A 54 15.34 -0.91 14.70
C PHE A 54 15.44 0.60 14.45
N LEU A 55 16.10 1.31 15.35
CA LEU A 55 16.25 2.76 15.27
C LEU A 55 17.55 3.14 14.57
N ARG A 56 17.63 4.37 14.09
CA ARG A 56 18.81 4.90 13.36
C ARG A 56 20.04 5.10 14.29
N ASP A 57 19.81 5.27 15.59
CA ASP A 57 20.85 5.33 16.62
C ASP A 57 21.44 3.97 17.00
N GLY A 58 20.96 2.88 16.39
CA GLY A 58 21.37 1.50 16.64
C GLY A 58 20.59 0.79 17.76
N SER A 59 19.75 1.50 18.50
CA SER A 59 18.90 0.89 19.51
C SER A 59 17.76 0.09 18.86
N ARG A 60 17.13 -0.79 19.66
CA ARG A 60 16.02 -1.63 19.21
C ARG A 60 15.02 -1.86 20.33
N ALA A 61 13.75 -1.96 19.97
CA ALA A 61 12.65 -2.31 20.88
C ALA A 61 11.80 -3.42 20.27
N GLY A 62 11.23 -4.26 21.11
CA GLY A 62 10.32 -5.34 20.69
C GLY A 62 8.96 -5.19 21.36
N ALA A 63 7.90 -5.46 20.63
CA ALA A 63 6.53 -5.50 21.13
C ALA A 63 5.66 -6.40 20.24
N LYS A 64 4.43 -6.66 20.66
CA LYS A 64 3.40 -7.17 19.75
C LYS A 64 2.91 -6.02 18.90
N MET A 65 2.96 -6.17 17.58
CA MET A 65 2.70 -5.12 16.60
C MET A 65 1.69 -5.55 15.56
N ASN A 66 1.00 -4.57 14.98
CA ASN A 66 0.19 -4.74 13.79
C ASN A 66 0.18 -3.42 12.99
N TYR A 67 0.14 -3.53 11.68
CA TYR A 67 -0.03 -2.37 10.81
C TYR A 67 -1.52 -2.16 10.49
N THR A 68 -2.01 -0.94 10.67
CA THR A 68 -3.37 -0.59 10.28
C THR A 68 -3.40 0.05 8.89
N ARG A 69 -4.09 -0.61 7.95
CA ARG A 69 -4.34 -0.09 6.60
C ARG A 69 -5.24 1.13 6.58
N LEU A 70 -6.03 1.29 7.64
CA LEU A 70 -7.01 2.37 7.73
C LEU A 70 -6.34 3.73 7.95
N TYR A 71 -5.29 3.75 8.79
CA TYR A 71 -4.64 4.99 9.22
C TYR A 71 -3.17 5.09 8.81
N ASP A 72 -2.65 4.11 8.05
CA ASP A 72 -1.23 4.05 7.67
C ASP A 72 -0.30 4.16 8.89
N GLN A 73 -0.57 3.36 9.92
CA GLN A 73 0.17 3.42 11.18
C GLN A 73 0.61 2.03 11.64
N MET A 74 1.79 1.98 12.23
CA MET A 74 2.24 0.81 12.99
C MET A 74 1.79 0.96 14.44
N LEU A 75 0.98 0.02 14.89
CA LEU A 75 0.49 -0.06 16.25
C LEU A 75 1.27 -1.09 17.05
N PHE A 76 1.38 -0.88 18.36
CA PHE A 76 1.98 -1.84 19.27
C PHE A 76 1.18 -1.94 20.57
N ILE A 77 1.34 -3.06 21.28
CA ILE A 77 0.76 -3.26 22.61
C ILE A 77 1.85 -2.93 23.63
N ASP A 78 1.58 -1.98 24.49
CA ASP A 78 2.47 -1.56 25.54
C ASP A 78 2.45 -2.55 26.73
N PRO A 79 3.36 -2.42 27.73
CA PRO A 79 3.37 -3.29 28.90
C PRO A 79 2.10 -3.26 29.78
N LYS A 80 1.26 -2.23 29.63
CA LYS A 80 -0.02 -2.11 30.35
C LYS A 80 -1.17 -2.81 29.61
N GLY A 81 -0.93 -3.19 28.33
CA GLY A 81 -1.93 -3.80 27.47
C GLY A 81 -2.65 -2.79 26.57
N ASP A 82 -2.24 -1.52 26.56
CA ASP A 82 -2.83 -0.49 25.73
C ASP A 82 -2.30 -0.59 24.31
N THR A 83 -3.16 -0.31 23.32
CA THR A 83 -2.77 -0.25 21.92
C THR A 83 -2.41 1.19 21.56
N LEU A 84 -1.15 1.39 21.20
CA LEU A 84 -0.58 2.70 20.86
C LEU A 84 0.01 2.70 19.46
N ALA A 85 0.05 3.87 18.81
CA ALA A 85 0.78 4.06 17.55
C ALA A 85 2.26 4.34 17.84
N LEU A 86 3.16 3.86 16.97
CA LEU A 86 4.56 4.27 17.01
C LEU A 86 4.62 5.79 16.75
N ALA A 87 5.45 6.47 17.53
CA ALA A 87 5.77 7.88 17.36
C ALA A 87 7.20 8.03 16.82
N ASP A 88 7.55 9.24 16.38
CA ASP A 88 8.89 9.60 15.90
C ASP A 88 9.41 8.66 14.78
N GLU A 89 8.53 8.34 13.84
CA GLU A 89 8.78 7.36 12.77
C GLU A 89 10.05 7.69 11.97
N LYS A 90 10.46 8.96 11.90
CA LYS A 90 11.71 9.38 11.24
C LYS A 90 12.98 8.83 11.90
N THR A 91 12.90 8.45 13.17
CA THR A 91 14.00 7.80 13.90
C THR A 91 14.11 6.31 13.59
N ILE A 92 13.07 5.73 12.98
CA ILE A 92 13.01 4.32 12.63
C ILE A 92 13.88 4.07 11.41
N LYS A 93 14.76 3.06 11.51
CA LYS A 93 15.55 2.54 10.39
C LYS A 93 14.73 1.54 9.57
N PHE A 94 14.14 0.55 10.24
CA PHE A 94 13.18 -0.41 9.73
C PHE A 94 12.47 -1.15 10.87
N ILE A 95 11.38 -1.81 10.55
CA ILE A 95 10.62 -2.67 11.47
C ILE A 95 10.59 -4.07 10.88
N THR A 96 10.71 -5.10 11.73
CA THR A 96 10.44 -6.48 11.34
C THR A 96 9.22 -6.99 12.09
N VAL A 97 8.28 -7.61 11.37
CA VAL A 97 7.11 -8.28 11.94
C VAL A 97 7.00 -9.63 11.24
N GLU A 98 7.13 -10.73 12.00
CA GLU A 98 7.26 -12.08 11.45
C GLU A 98 8.39 -12.16 10.41
N LYS A 99 8.04 -12.42 9.13
CA LYS A 99 8.97 -12.48 8.00
C LYS A 99 9.06 -11.18 7.20
N ASP A 100 8.19 -10.22 7.49
CA ASP A 100 8.12 -8.97 6.76
C ASP A 100 9.10 -7.94 7.32
N THR A 101 9.63 -7.11 6.41
CA THR A 101 10.39 -5.91 6.74
C THR A 101 9.62 -4.70 6.24
N LEU A 102 9.42 -3.73 7.12
CA LEU A 102 8.75 -2.48 6.81
C LEU A 102 9.72 -1.32 6.99
N TYR A 103 9.66 -0.37 6.08
CA TYR A 103 10.38 0.90 6.15
C TYR A 103 9.39 2.04 6.34
N TYR A 104 9.87 3.13 6.91
CA TYR A 104 9.12 4.37 6.98
C TYR A 104 9.82 5.44 6.14
N ASP A 105 9.12 5.89 5.07
CA ASP A 105 9.53 6.99 4.21
C ASP A 105 8.26 7.66 3.66
N GLU A 106 7.83 8.75 4.27
CA GLU A 106 6.53 9.39 4.02
C GLU A 106 5.32 8.43 4.18
N GLY A 107 5.45 7.46 5.10
CA GLY A 107 4.49 6.41 5.40
C GLY A 107 5.14 5.02 5.40
N TYR A 108 4.42 4.04 5.91
CA TYR A 108 4.96 2.68 6.01
C TYR A 108 4.85 1.94 4.67
N VAL A 109 5.95 1.32 4.23
CA VAL A 109 6.00 0.45 3.06
C VAL A 109 6.57 -0.91 3.44
N ARG A 110 5.98 -2.01 2.96
CA ARG A 110 6.43 -3.38 3.18
C ARG A 110 7.30 -3.83 2.02
N LEU A 111 8.53 -4.21 2.33
CA LEU A 111 9.45 -4.77 1.35
C LEU A 111 8.92 -6.13 0.84
N PHE A 112 8.88 -6.34 -0.47
CA PHE A 112 8.56 -7.65 -1.04
C PHE A 112 9.65 -8.21 -1.98
N ALA A 113 10.58 -7.35 -2.45
CA ALA A 113 11.75 -7.78 -3.19
C ALA A 113 12.95 -6.85 -2.91
N ASN A 114 14.15 -7.44 -2.89
CA ASN A 114 15.40 -6.73 -2.66
C ASN A 114 16.47 -7.28 -3.62
N TYR A 115 16.91 -6.44 -4.54
CA TYR A 115 17.93 -6.75 -5.55
C TYR A 115 19.22 -5.97 -5.32
N GLY A 116 19.50 -5.56 -4.08
CA GLY A 116 20.65 -4.72 -3.73
C GLY A 116 20.32 -3.25 -3.89
N ASP A 117 20.75 -2.65 -5.00
CA ASP A 117 20.56 -1.21 -5.28
C ASP A 117 19.12 -0.85 -5.64
N VAL A 118 18.32 -1.85 -6.04
CA VAL A 118 16.90 -1.70 -6.37
C VAL A 118 16.06 -2.52 -5.40
N LYS A 119 15.14 -1.87 -4.72
CA LYS A 119 14.18 -2.50 -3.81
C LYS A 119 12.76 -2.27 -4.28
N LEU A 120 11.89 -3.24 -4.01
CA LEU A 120 10.46 -3.12 -4.27
C LEU A 120 9.68 -3.26 -2.97
N ALA A 121 8.78 -2.32 -2.76
CA ALA A 121 7.89 -2.35 -1.61
C ALA A 121 6.44 -2.07 -2.04
N GLU A 122 5.52 -2.44 -1.17
CA GLU A 122 4.10 -2.20 -1.35
C GLU A 122 3.47 -1.62 -0.10
N LYS A 123 2.37 -0.93 -0.28
CA LYS A 123 1.50 -0.43 0.77
C LYS A 123 0.06 -0.75 0.41
N GLN A 124 -0.69 -1.31 1.36
CA GLN A 124 -2.13 -1.47 1.24
C GLN A 124 -2.82 -0.49 2.18
N ILE A 125 -3.64 0.38 1.62
CA ILE A 125 -4.38 1.40 2.37
C ILE A 125 -5.81 1.51 1.88
N TRP A 126 -6.66 2.07 2.72
CA TRP A 126 -7.99 2.51 2.33
C TRP A 126 -7.93 3.97 1.87
N VAL A 127 -8.56 4.25 0.74
CA VAL A 127 -8.66 5.59 0.18
C VAL A 127 -10.12 5.96 -0.05
N VAL A 128 -10.45 7.24 0.05
CA VAL A 128 -11.77 7.74 -0.29
C VAL A 128 -11.87 7.79 -1.81
N ALA A 129 -12.77 6.99 -2.37
CA ALA A 129 -13.04 6.94 -3.80
C ALA A 129 -14.09 7.98 -4.22
N ASP A 130 -15.06 8.26 -3.34
CA ASP A 130 -16.11 9.25 -3.59
C ASP A 130 -16.69 9.76 -2.27
N VAL A 131 -17.18 11.01 -2.27
CA VAL A 131 -17.94 11.61 -1.17
C VAL A 131 -19.30 12.04 -1.71
N ARG A 132 -20.35 11.44 -1.21
CA ARG A 132 -21.72 11.75 -1.62
C ARG A 132 -22.27 12.87 -0.74
N LYS A 133 -22.14 14.12 -1.20
CA LYS A 133 -22.83 15.24 -0.58
C LYS A 133 -24.32 15.15 -0.87
N ILE A 134 -25.12 14.95 0.16
CA ILE A 134 -26.57 15.06 0.06
C ILE A 134 -26.89 16.55 0.02
N GLY A 135 -27.05 17.10 -1.19
CA GLY A 135 -27.57 18.46 -1.36
C GLY A 135 -29.02 18.55 -0.91
N THR A 136 -29.51 19.75 -0.59
CA THR A 136 -30.86 20.05 -0.08
C THR A 136 -32.02 19.49 -0.94
N TYR A 137 -31.72 18.98 -2.11
CA TYR A 137 -32.69 18.35 -3.06
C TYR A 137 -32.21 16.98 -3.58
N GLY A 138 -31.31 16.27 -2.85
CA GLY A 138 -30.92 14.89 -3.19
C GLY A 138 -30.02 14.74 -4.43
N THR A 139 -29.49 15.82 -5.00
CA THR A 139 -28.56 15.75 -6.14
C THR A 139 -27.11 15.64 -5.64
N PRO A 140 -26.31 14.65 -6.16
CA PRO A 140 -24.89 14.56 -5.81
C PRO A 140 -24.14 15.81 -6.29
N LYS A 141 -23.41 16.48 -5.40
CA LYS A 141 -22.52 17.60 -5.77
C LYS A 141 -21.06 17.19 -5.58
N GLY A 142 -20.35 17.09 -6.70
CA GLY A 142 -18.89 17.24 -6.75
C GLY A 142 -18.08 15.95 -6.68
N THR A 143 -17.12 15.85 -7.59
CA THR A 143 -16.04 14.85 -7.56
C THR A 143 -15.00 15.32 -6.54
N VAL A 144 -14.70 14.50 -5.54
CA VAL A 144 -13.64 14.78 -4.57
C VAL A 144 -12.36 14.08 -5.05
N ALA A 145 -11.22 14.75 -4.94
CA ALA A 145 -9.94 14.13 -5.18
C ALA A 145 -9.76 12.92 -4.26
N ILE A 146 -9.23 11.82 -4.80
CA ILE A 146 -8.93 10.61 -4.03
C ILE A 146 -8.00 10.99 -2.87
N THR A 147 -8.49 10.85 -1.65
CA THR A 147 -7.77 11.24 -0.43
C THR A 147 -7.63 10.00 0.45
N SER A 148 -6.45 9.80 1.03
CA SER A 148 -6.27 8.78 2.06
C SER A 148 -7.17 9.06 3.25
N LEU A 149 -7.74 8.03 3.86
CA LEU A 149 -8.49 8.16 5.11
C LEU A 149 -7.65 8.73 6.24
N SER A 150 -6.32 8.50 6.21
CA SER A 150 -5.39 9.09 7.17
C SER A 150 -5.31 10.63 7.09
N ASN A 151 -5.77 11.23 5.98
CA ASN A 151 -5.79 12.67 5.75
C ASN A 151 -7.17 13.29 5.98
N LEU A 152 -8.17 12.50 6.34
CA LEU A 152 -9.44 13.05 6.81
C LEU A 152 -9.24 13.62 8.20
N GLU A 153 -9.09 14.94 8.27
CA GLU A 153 -9.10 15.68 9.54
C GLU A 153 -10.52 15.68 10.10
N ASP A 154 -10.65 15.54 11.42
CA ASP A 154 -11.91 15.83 12.07
C ASP A 154 -12.20 17.33 11.94
N ALA A 155 -13.47 17.72 12.06
CA ALA A 155 -13.89 19.11 12.00
C ALA A 155 -13.27 20.00 13.10
N SER A 156 -12.52 19.42 14.04
CA SER A 156 -11.83 20.10 15.13
C SER A 156 -10.33 20.31 14.87
N GLY A 157 -9.79 19.85 13.73
CA GLY A 157 -8.37 19.96 13.40
C GLY A 157 -7.45 19.13 14.31
N ARG A 158 -8.00 18.18 15.06
CA ARG A 158 -7.22 17.28 15.90
C ARG A 158 -6.75 16.09 15.08
N ALA A 159 -5.44 15.92 15.04
CA ALA A 159 -4.79 14.81 14.38
C ALA A 159 -5.37 13.47 14.87
N LYS A 160 -5.81 12.65 13.89
CA LYS A 160 -5.92 11.17 13.96
C LYS A 160 -6.66 10.64 15.20
N SER A 161 -7.95 10.99 15.35
CA SER A 161 -8.82 10.25 16.26
C SER A 161 -9.32 8.99 15.56
N TYR A 162 -8.99 7.82 16.11
CA TYR A 162 -9.49 6.51 15.64
C TYR A 162 -11.02 6.39 15.70
N ASP A 163 -11.70 7.43 16.16
CA ASP A 163 -13.10 7.41 16.59
C ASP A 163 -13.99 8.47 15.95
N PHE A 164 -13.54 9.15 14.88
CA PHE A 164 -14.40 10.18 14.32
C PHE A 164 -15.58 9.59 13.52
N LEU A 165 -16.72 10.24 13.70
CA LEU A 165 -17.93 9.96 12.94
C LEU A 165 -17.82 10.61 11.55
N ILE A 166 -18.18 9.86 10.52
CA ILE A 166 -18.26 10.41 9.15
C ILE A 166 -19.48 11.32 9.07
N ASN A 167 -19.28 12.57 8.63
CA ASN A 167 -20.34 13.57 8.51
C ASN A 167 -21.12 13.48 7.20
N GLU A 168 -20.57 12.82 6.19
CA GLU A 168 -21.15 12.65 4.86
C GLU A 168 -20.99 11.19 4.42
N ASP A 169 -21.88 10.69 3.57
CA ASP A 169 -21.72 9.36 2.96
C ASP A 169 -20.43 9.32 2.13
N ILE A 170 -19.54 8.40 2.43
CA ILE A 170 -18.31 8.19 1.65
C ILE A 170 -18.26 6.79 1.05
N ILE A 171 -17.62 6.68 -0.10
CA ILE A 171 -17.24 5.40 -0.69
C ILE A 171 -15.74 5.27 -0.53
N ILE A 172 -15.31 4.18 0.09
CA ILE A 172 -13.89 3.85 0.25
C ILE A 172 -13.54 2.62 -0.58
N LYS A 173 -12.28 2.56 -1.01
CA LYS A 173 -11.69 1.37 -1.67
C LYS A 173 -10.36 1.01 -1.05
N LYS A 174 -10.06 -0.28 -1.05
CA LYS A 174 -8.72 -0.77 -0.71
C LYS A 174 -7.83 -0.63 -1.95
N GLU A 175 -6.65 -0.03 -1.80
CA GLU A 175 -5.69 0.22 -2.86
C GLU A 175 -4.33 -0.36 -2.47
N THR A 176 -3.69 -1.08 -3.39
CA THR A 176 -2.30 -1.48 -3.28
C THR A 176 -1.46 -0.51 -4.08
N GLN A 177 -0.51 0.13 -3.43
CA GLN A 177 0.45 1.06 -4.02
C GLN A 177 1.82 0.41 -4.03
N TYR A 178 2.54 0.52 -5.14
CA TYR A 178 3.89 0.01 -5.28
C TYR A 178 4.92 1.12 -5.18
N PHE A 179 6.12 0.76 -4.71
CA PHE A 179 7.22 1.68 -4.46
C PHE A 179 8.53 1.08 -4.97
N PHE A 180 9.37 1.94 -5.55
CA PHE A 180 10.77 1.65 -5.79
C PHE A 180 11.60 2.24 -4.67
N GLY A 181 12.59 1.49 -4.20
CA GLY A 181 13.57 1.95 -3.22
C GLY A 181 14.99 1.84 -3.75
N ASP A 182 15.88 2.74 -3.31
CA ASP A 182 17.30 2.74 -3.57
C ASP A 182 18.10 1.92 -2.52
N GLU A 183 19.42 1.88 -2.66
CA GLU A 183 20.33 1.26 -1.70
C GLU A 183 20.23 1.87 -0.29
N TYR A 184 19.88 3.15 -0.17
CA TYR A 184 19.77 3.90 1.09
C TYR A 184 18.41 3.73 1.78
N ASN A 185 17.47 2.98 1.16
CA ASN A 185 16.10 2.79 1.61
C ASN A 185 15.24 4.06 1.52
N HIS A 186 15.50 4.92 0.52
CA HIS A 186 14.55 5.94 0.10
C HIS A 186 13.54 5.29 -0.83
N PHE A 187 12.28 5.40 -0.48
CA PHE A 187 11.19 4.80 -1.25
C PHE A 187 10.34 5.88 -1.91
N VAL A 188 10.08 5.71 -3.19
CA VAL A 188 9.18 6.59 -3.95
C VAL A 188 8.04 5.77 -4.53
N ARG A 189 6.83 6.33 -4.54
CA ARG A 189 5.69 5.68 -5.20
C ARG A 189 6.04 5.41 -6.66
N ALA A 190 5.70 4.21 -7.13
CA ALA A 190 5.94 3.80 -8.51
C ALA A 190 5.27 4.78 -9.49
N GLY A 191 6.06 5.23 -10.46
CA GLY A 191 5.65 6.18 -11.47
C GLY A 191 6.86 6.80 -12.16
N LYS A 192 6.72 7.11 -13.48
CA LYS A 192 7.83 7.57 -14.33
C LYS A 192 8.63 8.71 -13.67
N LYS A 193 7.95 9.80 -13.28
CA LYS A 193 8.63 11.00 -12.75
C LYS A 193 9.44 10.70 -11.49
N LYS A 194 8.87 9.93 -10.56
CA LYS A 194 9.52 9.59 -9.30
C LYS A 194 10.67 8.62 -9.50
N LEU A 195 10.52 7.66 -10.41
CA LEU A 195 11.58 6.70 -10.75
C LEU A 195 12.80 7.39 -11.34
N LEU A 196 12.61 8.35 -12.27
CA LEU A 196 13.71 9.14 -12.86
C LEU A 196 14.45 9.98 -11.82
N LEU A 197 13.77 10.43 -10.75
CA LEU A 197 14.40 11.15 -9.66
C LEU A 197 15.17 10.22 -8.72
N LEU A 198 14.70 9.00 -8.53
CA LEU A 198 15.35 8.02 -7.67
C LEU A 198 16.65 7.46 -8.29
N PHE A 199 16.65 7.27 -9.63
CA PHE A 199 17.78 6.75 -10.41
C PHE A 199 18.27 7.78 -11.44
N PRO A 200 18.90 8.89 -11.00
CA PRO A 200 19.24 10.01 -11.87
C PRO A 200 20.32 9.66 -12.90
N LYS A 201 21.16 8.65 -12.67
CA LYS A 201 22.20 8.20 -13.62
C LYS A 201 21.62 7.41 -14.79
N ASP A 202 20.44 6.80 -14.62
CA ASP A 202 19.84 5.84 -15.55
C ASP A 202 18.64 6.41 -16.30
N GLN A 203 18.40 7.72 -16.20
CA GLN A 203 17.20 8.37 -16.73
C GLN A 203 16.94 8.03 -18.20
N LEU A 204 17.98 8.12 -19.06
CA LEU A 204 17.83 7.85 -20.49
C LEU A 204 17.44 6.38 -20.76
N SER A 205 18.08 5.44 -20.06
CA SER A 205 17.79 4.01 -20.18
C SER A 205 16.37 3.69 -19.71
N ILE A 206 15.96 4.28 -18.59
CA ILE A 206 14.59 4.14 -18.04
C ILE A 206 13.57 4.71 -19.02
N GLU A 207 13.81 5.91 -19.58
CA GLU A 207 12.88 6.51 -20.54
C GLU A 207 12.72 5.69 -21.81
N ASN A 208 13.81 5.11 -22.33
CA ASN A 208 13.77 4.25 -23.50
C ASN A 208 12.99 2.96 -23.19
N TYR A 209 13.27 2.32 -22.04
CA TYR A 209 12.52 1.13 -21.60
C TYR A 209 11.02 1.42 -21.51
N LEU A 210 10.63 2.55 -20.90
CA LEU A 210 9.22 2.91 -20.74
C LEU A 210 8.52 3.29 -22.05
N LYS A 211 9.27 3.70 -23.10
CA LYS A 211 8.73 3.94 -24.45
C LYS A 211 8.47 2.63 -25.19
N GLU A 212 9.35 1.65 -25.02
CA GLU A 212 9.28 0.34 -25.68
C GLU A 212 8.31 -0.61 -25.00
N ASN A 213 8.13 -0.46 -23.68
CA ASN A 213 7.32 -1.31 -22.85
C ASN A 213 6.15 -0.52 -22.21
N LYS A 214 4.93 -1.03 -22.36
CA LYS A 214 3.77 -0.46 -21.67
C LYS A 214 3.78 -0.92 -20.21
N VAL A 215 4.44 -0.13 -19.35
CA VAL A 215 4.52 -0.42 -17.92
C VAL A 215 3.31 0.17 -17.20
N ASP A 216 2.53 -0.69 -16.56
CA ASP A 216 1.46 -0.30 -15.65
C ASP A 216 2.03 -0.28 -14.21
N PHE A 217 2.19 0.92 -13.65
CA PHE A 217 2.77 1.11 -12.33
C PHE A 217 1.87 0.64 -11.16
N ASP A 218 0.65 0.26 -11.44
CA ASP A 218 -0.29 -0.34 -10.47
C ASP A 218 -0.32 -1.88 -10.58
N LYS A 219 0.51 -2.48 -11.46
CA LYS A 219 0.64 -3.93 -11.61
C LYS A 219 1.98 -4.45 -11.09
N LYS A 220 1.90 -5.40 -10.17
CA LYS A 220 3.09 -5.99 -9.54
C LYS A 220 4.07 -6.59 -10.56
N ASP A 221 3.58 -7.37 -11.53
CA ASP A 221 4.42 -8.04 -12.53
C ASP A 221 5.20 -7.03 -13.39
N ASP A 222 4.59 -5.90 -13.74
CA ASP A 222 5.26 -4.87 -14.54
C ASP A 222 6.32 -4.12 -13.71
N ILE A 223 6.05 -3.90 -12.41
CA ILE A 223 7.00 -3.34 -11.44
C ILE A 223 8.21 -4.28 -11.28
N GLU A 224 7.98 -5.58 -11.15
CA GLU A 224 9.06 -6.58 -11.03
C GLU A 224 9.92 -6.64 -12.29
N LYS A 225 9.32 -6.64 -13.49
CA LYS A 225 10.06 -6.59 -14.77
C LYS A 225 10.90 -5.33 -14.89
N LEU A 226 10.33 -4.17 -14.53
CA LEU A 226 11.06 -2.91 -14.54
C LEU A 226 12.22 -2.91 -13.53
N ALA A 227 12.03 -3.49 -12.35
CA ALA A 227 13.11 -3.62 -11.36
C ALA A 227 14.23 -4.53 -11.88
N GLN A 228 13.91 -5.66 -12.52
CA GLN A 228 14.90 -6.55 -13.14
C GLN A 228 15.71 -5.85 -14.23
N PHE A 229 15.06 -4.99 -15.04
CA PHE A 229 15.76 -4.15 -16.02
C PHE A 229 16.72 -3.17 -15.31
N LEU A 230 16.28 -2.48 -14.24
CA LEU A 230 17.13 -1.55 -13.49
C LEU A 230 18.37 -2.23 -12.91
N VAL A 231 18.22 -3.43 -12.37
CA VAL A 231 19.34 -4.22 -11.83
C VAL A 231 20.41 -4.54 -12.89
N GLN A 232 20.01 -4.68 -14.16
CA GLN A 232 20.96 -4.93 -15.25
C GLN A 232 21.78 -3.70 -15.66
N LEU A 233 21.39 -2.49 -15.20
CA LEU A 233 22.11 -1.25 -15.46
C LEU A 233 23.25 -1.00 -14.48
N HIS A 234 23.24 -1.70 -13.34
CA HIS A 234 24.21 -1.62 -12.23
C HIS A 234 25.08 -2.89 -12.17
#